data_a8d27e7794c98c540876f3ea3da309b3
#
_entry.id   a8d27e7794c98c540876f3ea3da309b3
#
_cell.length_a   1.000
_cell.length_b   1.000
_cell.length_c   1.000
_cell.angle_alpha   90.00
_cell.angle_beta   90.00
_cell.angle_gamma   90.00
#
_symmetry.space_group_name_H-M   'P 1'
#
loop_
_entity.id
_entity.type
_entity.pdbx_description
1 polymer ?
#
loop_
_entity_poly.entity_id
_entity_poly.type
_entity_poly.pdbx_seq_one_letter_code
_entity_poly.pdbx_strand_id
1 'polypeptide(L)'
;MSLSAVVRAPTGPAVVTAGFLNTDWSPRDVPDGTITRNVVLRTADNAAVTGSLYMRGKPETVVCVMHPREFMACHYLIPDIVESGCAAWSQGSRSVGNDLRLEHEVALFDVAAGLNFLRAQQFKRIVLLGNSGGASLYAFYVQQSGLAGSRRLPHAPGGRPTNLATLDMPEVAGFMFVAPHPGQGLLLMGCIDPSVVDERDPLSVDPSLDPLDAENGFAEPPASSKYSPGFLERYRAAQRSRVAKLDEVARDMIAARMDARKKAKSSGSGGSGGDEQWRRRGAHTPIMTVWRTDADPRCFDLSIDPSERAYGTLWGKDPRASNYGAVGFARNCTPEAWLSTWSGLSSNAALVKTALSIQQPALLIEYTGDVSTFPGVAREIFAAIGTSQKSHIRVRGDHHGRALAKGEELGRNIAGGHIRDWLREHFI
;
A
#
# COMPACT_ATOMS: atom_id res chain seq x y z
N MET A 1 17.20 -29.91 12.48
CA MET A 1 18.19 -29.52 11.45
C MET A 1 17.92 -28.08 11.07
N SER A 2 18.73 -27.16 11.54
CA SER A 2 18.65 -25.75 11.18
C SER A 2 19.30 -25.59 9.80
N LEU A 3 18.50 -25.27 8.78
CA LEU A 3 18.99 -24.79 7.51
C LEU A 3 19.21 -23.27 7.64
N SER A 4 20.28 -22.88 8.31
CA SER A 4 20.79 -21.51 8.18
C SER A 4 21.47 -21.41 6.81
N ALA A 5 20.70 -21.10 5.78
CA ALA A 5 21.27 -20.61 4.55
C ALA A 5 21.87 -19.23 4.86
N VAL A 6 23.16 -19.18 5.11
CA VAL A 6 23.91 -17.92 5.17
C VAL A 6 23.89 -17.34 3.75
N VAL A 7 22.90 -16.52 3.45
CA VAL A 7 22.93 -15.67 2.26
C VAL A 7 24.05 -14.64 2.51
N ARG A 8 25.22 -14.88 1.94
CA ARG A 8 26.28 -13.86 1.94
C ARG A 8 25.73 -12.62 1.24
N ALA A 9 25.84 -11.48 1.90
CA ALA A 9 25.56 -10.21 1.24
C ALA A 9 26.39 -10.12 -0.06
N PRO A 10 25.82 -9.66 -1.17
CA PRO A 10 26.56 -9.52 -2.42
C PRO A 10 27.76 -8.61 -2.21
N THR A 11 28.96 -9.08 -2.62
CA THR A 11 30.24 -8.37 -2.44
C THR A 11 30.52 -7.34 -3.55
N GLY A 12 29.53 -6.99 -4.36
CA GLY A 12 29.62 -6.00 -5.43
C GLY A 12 28.68 -4.81 -5.22
N PRO A 13 28.88 -3.71 -5.97
CA PRO A 13 27.91 -2.62 -5.96
C PRO A 13 26.53 -3.18 -6.37
N ALA A 14 25.51 -2.83 -5.59
CA ALA A 14 24.13 -3.21 -5.92
C ALA A 14 23.82 -2.70 -7.34
N VAL A 15 23.47 -3.61 -8.24
CA VAL A 15 22.95 -3.21 -9.56
C VAL A 15 21.55 -2.63 -9.29
N VAL A 16 21.49 -1.32 -9.15
CA VAL A 16 20.22 -0.61 -9.06
C VAL A 16 19.62 -0.59 -10.45
N THR A 17 18.65 -1.46 -10.69
CA THR A 17 17.81 -1.33 -11.87
C THR A 17 16.88 -0.15 -11.63
N ALA A 18 16.96 0.86 -12.50
CA ALA A 18 16.13 2.05 -12.42
C ALA A 18 14.64 1.68 -12.29
N GLY A 19 13.96 2.31 -11.34
CA GLY A 19 12.55 2.03 -11.06
C GLY A 19 12.28 0.75 -10.26
N PHE A 20 13.27 0.15 -9.64
CA PHE A 20 13.09 -1.02 -8.77
C PHE A 20 13.14 -0.59 -7.30
N LEU A 21 12.09 -0.91 -6.53
CA LEU A 21 12.13 -0.74 -5.07
C LEU A 21 13.22 -1.64 -4.50
N ASN A 22 14.34 -1.04 -4.09
CA ASN A 22 15.40 -1.75 -3.40
C ASN A 22 15.05 -1.85 -1.91
N THR A 23 14.10 -2.73 -1.59
CA THR A 23 13.76 -3.05 -0.21
C THR A 23 14.77 -4.04 0.33
N ASP A 24 15.52 -3.63 1.32
CA ASP A 24 16.36 -4.55 2.10
C ASP A 24 15.48 -5.32 3.09
N TRP A 25 14.85 -6.36 2.60
CA TRP A 25 14.08 -7.32 3.39
C TRP A 25 15.00 -8.42 3.93
N SER A 26 16.20 -8.08 4.40
CA SER A 26 17.07 -9.06 5.04
C SER A 26 16.33 -9.68 6.22
N PRO A 27 16.07 -10.99 6.21
CA PRO A 27 15.43 -11.67 7.33
C PRO A 27 16.24 -11.42 8.59
N ARG A 28 15.57 -11.02 9.68
CA ARG A 28 16.16 -11.02 11.01
C ARG A 28 15.86 -12.36 11.67
N ASP A 29 16.79 -12.85 12.46
CA ASP A 29 16.58 -14.08 13.23
C ASP A 29 15.45 -13.86 14.24
N VAL A 30 14.53 -14.81 14.30
CA VAL A 30 13.49 -14.84 15.33
C VAL A 30 14.08 -15.41 16.63
N PRO A 31 13.54 -15.07 17.81
CA PRO A 31 14.00 -15.59 19.09
C PRO A 31 14.05 -17.12 19.13
N ASP A 32 15.04 -17.67 19.83
CA ASP A 32 15.20 -19.11 20.00
C ASP A 32 13.92 -19.78 20.53
N GLY A 33 13.63 -20.98 20.04
CA GLY A 33 12.42 -21.72 20.38
C GLY A 33 11.16 -21.25 19.64
N THR A 34 11.28 -20.32 18.67
CA THR A 34 10.16 -19.94 17.81
C THR A 34 9.84 -21.05 16.83
N ILE A 35 8.56 -21.42 16.78
CA ILE A 35 8.02 -22.37 15.80
C ILE A 35 7.37 -21.57 14.68
N THR A 36 7.73 -21.87 13.41
CA THR A 36 7.15 -21.26 12.22
C THR A 36 6.29 -22.28 11.48
N ARG A 37 5.03 -21.91 11.17
CA ARG A 37 4.11 -22.70 10.36
C ARG A 37 3.67 -21.92 9.14
N ASN A 38 3.90 -22.46 7.95
CA ASN A 38 3.35 -21.94 6.70
C ASN A 38 1.97 -22.56 6.46
N VAL A 39 1.01 -21.74 6.10
CA VAL A 39 -0.40 -22.13 5.95
C VAL A 39 -0.94 -21.59 4.63
N VAL A 40 -1.67 -22.43 3.91
CA VAL A 40 -2.48 -22.03 2.75
C VAL A 40 -3.94 -21.91 3.19
N LEU A 41 -4.53 -20.76 2.96
CA LEU A 41 -5.92 -20.47 3.30
C LEU A 41 -6.78 -20.37 2.04
N ARG A 42 -8.07 -20.65 2.19
CA ARG A 42 -9.10 -20.34 1.21
C ARG A 42 -9.94 -19.17 1.71
N THR A 43 -10.06 -18.15 0.88
CA THR A 43 -10.94 -17.02 1.13
C THR A 43 -12.40 -17.38 0.89
N ALA A 44 -13.34 -16.58 1.38
CA ALA A 44 -14.77 -16.83 1.17
C ALA A 44 -15.20 -16.79 -0.31
N ASP A 45 -14.44 -16.11 -1.17
CA ASP A 45 -14.61 -16.12 -2.63
C ASP A 45 -13.69 -17.15 -3.34
N ASN A 46 -13.17 -18.13 -2.57
CA ASN A 46 -12.42 -19.30 -3.02
C ASN A 46 -11.01 -19.01 -3.61
N ALA A 47 -10.42 -17.85 -3.37
CA ALA A 47 -9.03 -17.61 -3.71
C ALA A 47 -8.08 -18.30 -2.71
N ALA A 48 -6.87 -18.62 -3.15
CA ALA A 48 -5.80 -19.10 -2.27
C ALA A 48 -4.94 -17.93 -1.82
N VAL A 49 -4.68 -17.86 -0.51
CA VAL A 49 -3.70 -16.96 0.09
C VAL A 49 -2.83 -17.71 1.08
N THR A 50 -1.62 -17.22 1.31
CA THR A 50 -0.65 -17.86 2.18
C THR A 50 -0.26 -16.96 3.33
N GLY A 51 0.09 -17.57 4.45
CA GLY A 51 0.64 -16.86 5.59
C GLY A 51 1.59 -17.73 6.39
N SER A 52 2.38 -17.10 7.22
CA SER A 52 3.34 -17.71 8.13
C SER A 52 3.02 -17.30 9.55
N LEU A 53 2.81 -18.28 10.42
CA LEU A 53 2.56 -18.08 11.83
C LEU A 53 3.84 -18.39 12.62
N TYR A 54 4.30 -17.40 13.39
CA TYR A 54 5.47 -17.47 14.24
C TYR A 54 5.01 -17.46 15.69
N MET A 55 5.36 -18.48 16.45
CA MET A 55 4.95 -18.64 17.84
C MET A 55 6.09 -19.11 18.73
N ARG A 56 6.18 -18.55 19.94
CA ARG A 56 7.01 -19.05 21.02
C ARG A 56 6.15 -19.28 22.25
N GLY A 57 6.11 -20.49 22.75
CA GLY A 57 5.20 -20.86 23.84
C GLY A 57 3.74 -20.94 23.41
N LYS A 58 2.84 -20.39 24.24
CA LYS A 58 1.38 -20.37 24.01
C LYS A 58 0.84 -18.94 24.13
N PRO A 59 1.13 -18.05 23.19
CA PRO A 59 0.64 -16.68 23.23
C PRO A 59 -0.89 -16.62 23.04
N GLU A 60 -1.53 -15.74 23.80
CA GLU A 60 -2.97 -15.46 23.65
C GLU A 60 -3.23 -14.34 22.64
N THR A 61 -2.21 -13.53 22.36
CA THR A 61 -2.26 -12.39 21.42
C THR A 61 -1.47 -12.72 20.17
N VAL A 62 -2.02 -12.35 19.01
CA VAL A 62 -1.32 -12.44 17.72
C VAL A 62 -1.33 -11.09 17.02
N VAL A 63 -0.19 -10.69 16.48
CA VAL A 63 -0.05 -9.50 15.66
C VAL A 63 -0.02 -9.90 14.19
N CYS A 64 -0.92 -9.30 13.41
CA CYS A 64 -1.06 -9.56 11.98
C CYS A 64 -0.32 -8.50 11.18
N VAL A 65 0.53 -8.92 10.26
CA VAL A 65 1.25 -8.07 9.32
C VAL A 65 0.85 -8.45 7.91
N MET A 66 0.30 -7.50 7.15
CA MET A 66 -0.07 -7.69 5.75
C MET A 66 0.04 -6.36 4.99
N HIS A 67 0.42 -6.46 3.73
CA HIS A 67 0.40 -5.35 2.79
C HIS A 67 -0.37 -5.79 1.53
N PRO A 68 -1.13 -4.91 0.85
CA PRO A 68 -1.95 -5.33 -0.30
C PRO A 68 -1.12 -5.83 -1.48
N ARG A 69 0.13 -5.38 -1.64
CA ARG A 69 0.98 -5.67 -2.79
C ARG A 69 2.38 -6.23 -2.48
N GLU A 70 2.89 -6.03 -1.26
CA GLU A 70 4.24 -6.45 -0.88
C GLU A 70 4.22 -7.82 -0.19
N PHE A 71 5.34 -8.53 -0.30
CA PHE A 71 5.56 -9.80 0.40
C PHE A 71 6.05 -9.55 1.84
N MET A 72 5.26 -9.96 2.83
CA MET A 72 5.51 -9.64 4.24
C MET A 72 6.12 -10.78 5.05
N ALA A 73 6.40 -11.95 4.46
CA ALA A 73 6.87 -13.12 5.21
C ALA A 73 8.19 -12.88 5.98
N CYS A 74 9.02 -11.94 5.52
CA CYS A 74 10.28 -11.58 6.17
C CYS A 74 10.22 -10.18 6.78
N HIS A 75 9.04 -9.70 7.20
CA HIS A 75 8.91 -8.35 7.74
C HIS A 75 9.82 -8.16 8.96
N TYR A 76 10.58 -7.08 8.96
CA TYR A 76 11.66 -6.82 9.92
C TYR A 76 11.22 -6.70 11.39
N LEU A 77 9.92 -6.50 11.65
CA LEU A 77 9.37 -6.43 13.02
C LEU A 77 8.85 -7.77 13.56
N ILE A 78 8.85 -8.84 12.78
CA ILE A 78 8.42 -10.17 13.24
C ILE A 78 9.19 -10.63 14.49
N PRO A 79 10.55 -10.52 14.54
CA PRO A 79 11.29 -10.91 15.74
C PRO A 79 10.88 -10.12 16.98
N ASP A 80 10.68 -8.80 16.85
CA ASP A 80 10.28 -7.94 17.97
C ASP A 80 8.86 -8.27 18.48
N ILE A 81 7.94 -8.61 17.58
CA ILE A 81 6.60 -9.07 17.95
C ILE A 81 6.70 -10.38 18.76
N VAL A 82 7.48 -11.35 18.28
CA VAL A 82 7.62 -12.63 18.99
C VAL A 82 8.35 -12.44 20.33
N GLU A 83 9.33 -11.55 20.40
CA GLU A 83 10.05 -11.23 21.63
C GLU A 83 9.18 -10.50 22.65
N SER A 84 8.13 -9.79 22.23
CA SER A 84 7.15 -9.19 23.15
C SER A 84 6.38 -10.24 23.96
N GLY A 85 6.28 -11.48 23.47
CA GLY A 85 5.45 -12.55 24.01
C GLY A 85 4.18 -12.82 23.18
N CYS A 86 3.97 -12.06 22.09
CA CYS A 86 2.90 -12.29 21.12
C CYS A 86 3.30 -13.34 20.07
N ALA A 87 2.30 -13.90 19.37
CA ALA A 87 2.53 -14.54 18.08
C ALA A 87 2.60 -13.46 16.97
N ALA A 88 3.26 -13.77 15.86
CA ALA A 88 3.21 -12.96 14.65
C ALA A 88 2.57 -13.77 13.52
N TRP A 89 1.64 -13.16 12.80
CA TRP A 89 1.05 -13.70 11.58
C TRP A 89 1.41 -12.79 10.40
N SER A 90 2.23 -13.26 9.51
CA SER A 90 2.57 -12.58 8.28
C SER A 90 1.78 -13.18 7.13
N GLN A 91 1.02 -12.37 6.41
CA GLN A 91 0.15 -12.84 5.33
C GLN A 91 0.42 -12.12 4.02
N GLY A 92 0.46 -12.90 2.92
CA GLY A 92 0.41 -12.36 1.57
C GLY A 92 -1.04 -12.15 1.11
N SER A 93 -1.25 -11.14 0.28
CA SER A 93 -2.51 -10.99 -0.47
C SER A 93 -2.51 -11.91 -1.69
N ARG A 94 -3.68 -12.10 -2.30
CA ARG A 94 -3.78 -12.75 -3.62
C ARG A 94 -3.09 -11.98 -4.75
N SER A 95 -2.76 -10.72 -4.51
CA SER A 95 -2.18 -9.78 -5.49
C SER A 95 -0.71 -9.45 -5.21
N VAL A 96 0.00 -10.25 -4.39
CA VAL A 96 1.42 -10.02 -4.10
C VAL A 96 2.23 -9.96 -5.41
N GLY A 97 2.98 -8.88 -5.58
CA GLY A 97 3.78 -8.62 -6.77
C GLY A 97 2.98 -8.41 -8.06
N ASN A 98 1.66 -8.26 -7.98
CA ASN A 98 0.78 -8.09 -9.12
C ASN A 98 -0.19 -6.92 -8.93
N ASP A 99 0.26 -5.72 -9.26
CA ASP A 99 -0.56 -4.49 -9.21
C ASP A 99 -1.67 -4.47 -10.26
N LEU A 100 -1.59 -5.33 -11.27
CA LEU A 100 -2.48 -5.36 -12.41
C LEU A 100 -3.96 -5.49 -12.02
N ARG A 101 -4.26 -6.30 -11.01
CA ARG A 101 -5.62 -6.60 -10.56
C ARG A 101 -5.84 -6.32 -9.08
N LEU A 102 -5.03 -5.45 -8.49
CA LEU A 102 -5.16 -5.11 -7.08
C LEU A 102 -6.41 -4.26 -6.86
N GLU A 103 -7.39 -4.81 -6.16
CA GLU A 103 -8.59 -4.13 -5.71
C GLU A 103 -8.71 -4.26 -4.19
N HIS A 104 -8.79 -3.14 -3.46
CA HIS A 104 -8.84 -3.14 -2.00
C HIS A 104 -10.06 -3.87 -1.45
N GLU A 105 -11.23 -3.75 -2.09
CA GLU A 105 -12.45 -4.44 -1.68
C GLU A 105 -12.29 -5.97 -1.75
N VAL A 106 -11.47 -6.46 -2.70
CA VAL A 106 -11.16 -7.88 -2.83
C VAL A 106 -10.14 -8.31 -1.78
N ALA A 107 -9.15 -7.46 -1.49
CA ALA A 107 -8.15 -7.73 -0.47
C ALA A 107 -8.75 -7.87 0.94
N LEU A 108 -9.95 -7.30 1.21
CA LEU A 108 -10.66 -7.52 2.48
C LEU A 108 -11.02 -8.99 2.72
N PHE A 109 -11.28 -9.77 1.65
CA PHE A 109 -11.50 -11.22 1.76
C PHE A 109 -10.24 -11.94 2.21
N ASP A 110 -9.08 -11.47 1.75
CA ASP A 110 -7.79 -12.05 2.11
C ASP A 110 -7.49 -11.78 3.59
N VAL A 111 -7.70 -10.53 4.05
CA VAL A 111 -7.57 -10.17 5.47
C VAL A 111 -8.52 -11.02 6.31
N ALA A 112 -9.81 -11.10 5.94
CA ALA A 112 -10.81 -11.86 6.69
C ALA A 112 -10.43 -13.34 6.80
N ALA A 113 -9.90 -13.96 5.75
CA ALA A 113 -9.45 -15.34 5.78
C ALA A 113 -8.37 -15.59 6.83
N GLY A 114 -7.36 -14.69 6.92
CA GLY A 114 -6.32 -14.77 7.93
C GLY A 114 -6.86 -14.62 9.35
N LEU A 115 -7.70 -13.60 9.58
CA LEU A 115 -8.24 -13.33 10.90
C LEU A 115 -9.19 -14.46 11.37
N ASN A 116 -9.98 -15.03 10.48
CA ASN A 116 -10.82 -16.19 10.76
C ASN A 116 -9.98 -17.44 11.11
N PHE A 117 -8.88 -17.66 10.38
CA PHE A 117 -7.91 -18.72 10.71
C PHE A 117 -7.35 -18.53 12.12
N LEU A 118 -6.91 -17.33 12.47
CA LEU A 118 -6.35 -17.05 13.79
C LEU A 118 -7.36 -17.18 14.92
N ARG A 119 -8.60 -16.75 14.69
CA ARG A 119 -9.72 -17.00 15.62
C ARG A 119 -9.96 -18.52 15.82
N ALA A 120 -9.89 -19.31 14.76
CA ALA A 120 -9.99 -20.76 14.83
C ALA A 120 -8.80 -21.42 15.54
N GLN A 121 -7.61 -20.80 15.54
CA GLN A 121 -6.46 -21.19 16.37
C GLN A 121 -6.59 -20.74 17.83
N GLN A 122 -7.73 -20.16 18.23
CA GLN A 122 -8.07 -19.74 19.60
C GLN A 122 -7.23 -18.58 20.16
N PHE A 123 -6.66 -17.73 19.30
CA PHE A 123 -6.10 -16.46 19.75
C PHE A 123 -7.22 -15.59 20.34
N LYS A 124 -7.01 -15.10 21.55
CA LYS A 124 -7.98 -14.26 22.26
C LYS A 124 -7.99 -12.81 21.75
N ARG A 125 -6.83 -12.32 21.33
CA ARG A 125 -6.64 -10.95 20.87
C ARG A 125 -5.87 -10.94 19.54
N ILE A 126 -6.41 -10.23 18.59
CA ILE A 126 -5.80 -10.01 17.28
C ILE A 126 -5.47 -8.52 17.19
N VAL A 127 -4.20 -8.19 16.98
CA VAL A 127 -3.70 -6.83 16.78
C VAL A 127 -3.24 -6.69 15.33
N LEU A 128 -3.56 -5.58 14.67
CA LEU A 128 -3.11 -5.31 13.31
C LEU A 128 -1.87 -4.44 13.31
N LEU A 129 -0.89 -4.77 12.49
CA LEU A 129 0.25 -3.93 12.18
C LEU A 129 0.22 -3.61 10.68
N GLY A 130 -0.19 -2.39 10.36
CA GLY A 130 -0.17 -1.87 9.01
C GLY A 130 1.11 -1.08 8.74
N ASN A 131 2.04 -1.67 7.99
CA ASN A 131 3.22 -0.97 7.49
C ASN A 131 2.92 -0.37 6.12
N SER A 132 3.29 0.89 5.90
CA SER A 132 3.11 1.57 4.61
C SER A 132 1.65 1.46 4.11
N GLY A 133 1.42 0.88 2.93
CA GLY A 133 0.09 0.63 2.37
C GLY A 133 -0.74 -0.40 3.13
N GLY A 134 -0.13 -1.21 3.97
CA GLY A 134 -0.83 -2.13 4.86
C GLY A 134 -1.71 -1.40 5.88
N ALA A 135 -1.33 -0.17 6.27
CA ALA A 135 -2.10 0.65 7.18
C ALA A 135 -3.48 1.00 6.61
N SER A 136 -3.54 1.44 5.35
CA SER A 136 -4.80 1.78 4.69
C SER A 136 -5.68 0.57 4.42
N LEU A 137 -5.09 -0.58 4.07
CA LEU A 137 -5.83 -1.83 3.90
C LEU A 137 -6.50 -2.26 5.21
N TYR A 138 -5.74 -2.29 6.30
CA TYR A 138 -6.26 -2.70 7.60
C TYR A 138 -7.25 -1.70 8.20
N ALA A 139 -7.03 -0.40 8.04
CA ALA A 139 -8.00 0.60 8.49
C ALA A 139 -9.32 0.50 7.70
N PHE A 140 -9.26 0.22 6.39
CA PHE A 140 -10.44 -0.06 5.58
C PHE A 140 -11.15 -1.36 6.04
N TYR A 141 -10.38 -2.40 6.38
CA TYR A 141 -10.94 -3.60 6.99
C TYR A 141 -11.67 -3.29 8.30
N VAL A 142 -11.05 -2.57 9.23
CA VAL A 142 -11.66 -2.19 10.53
C VAL A 142 -12.94 -1.39 10.32
N GLN A 143 -12.93 -0.44 9.37
CA GLN A 143 -14.14 0.31 9.04
C GLN A 143 -15.28 -0.60 8.59
N GLN A 144 -15.01 -1.57 7.70
CA GLN A 144 -16.05 -2.45 7.18
C GLN A 144 -16.48 -3.51 8.21
N SER A 145 -15.57 -4.03 9.03
CA SER A 145 -15.89 -5.00 10.08
C SER A 145 -16.75 -4.40 11.19
N GLY A 146 -16.56 -3.13 11.52
CA GLY A 146 -17.39 -2.42 12.51
C GLY A 146 -18.81 -2.08 12.05
N LEU A 147 -19.15 -2.36 10.78
CA LEU A 147 -20.49 -2.12 10.23
C LEU A 147 -21.31 -3.40 10.22
N ALA A 148 -22.62 -3.28 10.52
CA ALA A 148 -23.57 -4.35 10.20
C ALA A 148 -23.48 -4.72 8.71
N GLY A 149 -23.57 -6.00 8.36
CA GLY A 149 -23.37 -6.49 7.00
C GLY A 149 -24.15 -5.69 5.93
N SER A 150 -25.42 -5.36 6.21
CA SER A 150 -26.27 -4.57 5.30
C SER A 150 -25.80 -3.11 5.09
N ARG A 151 -24.91 -2.59 5.93
CA ARG A 151 -24.34 -1.24 5.83
C ARG A 151 -22.92 -1.21 5.26
N ARG A 152 -22.33 -2.40 5.05
CA ARG A 152 -21.03 -2.52 4.39
C ARG A 152 -21.13 -2.10 2.94
N LEU A 153 -20.00 -1.69 2.37
CA LEU A 153 -19.91 -1.20 1.00
C LEU A 153 -20.51 -2.20 -0.01
N PRO A 154 -21.58 -1.85 -0.73
CA PRO A 154 -22.25 -2.81 -1.63
C PRO A 154 -21.51 -3.00 -2.96
N HIS A 155 -20.83 -1.98 -3.47
CA HIS A 155 -20.14 -2.00 -4.76
C HIS A 155 -18.75 -1.38 -4.65
N ALA A 156 -17.79 -1.97 -5.35
CA ALA A 156 -16.49 -1.36 -5.60
C ALA A 156 -16.63 -0.13 -6.52
N PRO A 157 -15.66 0.79 -6.59
CA PRO A 157 -15.72 1.98 -7.43
C PRO A 157 -15.93 1.70 -8.93
N GLY A 158 -15.50 0.52 -9.41
CA GLY A 158 -15.79 0.03 -10.77
C GLY A 158 -17.19 -0.56 -10.97
N GLY A 159 -18.08 -0.48 -9.97
CA GLY A 159 -19.47 -0.94 -10.04
C GLY A 159 -19.69 -2.43 -9.77
N ARG A 160 -18.63 -3.21 -9.53
CA ARG A 160 -18.75 -4.63 -9.18
C ARG A 160 -19.29 -4.80 -7.76
N PRO A 161 -20.28 -5.72 -7.52
CA PRO A 161 -20.71 -6.07 -6.17
C PRO A 161 -19.52 -6.55 -5.32
N THR A 162 -19.42 -6.06 -4.08
CA THR A 162 -18.33 -6.44 -3.17
C THR A 162 -18.61 -7.75 -2.46
N ASN A 163 -19.87 -8.09 -2.22
CA ASN A 163 -20.31 -9.22 -1.41
C ASN A 163 -19.83 -9.16 0.06
N LEU A 164 -19.45 -7.99 0.55
CA LEU A 164 -19.00 -7.80 1.93
C LEU A 164 -20.13 -7.99 2.95
N ALA A 165 -21.38 -7.86 2.54
CA ALA A 165 -22.55 -7.98 3.45
C ALA A 165 -22.58 -9.32 4.21
N THR A 166 -22.14 -10.41 3.59
CA THR A 166 -22.15 -11.76 4.16
C THR A 166 -20.78 -12.25 4.61
N LEU A 167 -19.72 -11.43 4.43
CA LEU A 167 -18.36 -11.81 4.81
C LEU A 167 -18.23 -11.81 6.35
N ASP A 168 -17.76 -12.92 6.91
CA ASP A 168 -17.37 -12.97 8.32
C ASP A 168 -16.06 -12.19 8.50
N MET A 169 -16.16 -11.08 9.23
CA MET A 169 -15.06 -10.13 9.46
C MET A 169 -14.80 -9.99 10.96
N PRO A 170 -13.90 -10.79 11.55
CA PRO A 170 -13.55 -10.70 12.96
C PRO A 170 -13.10 -9.29 13.38
N GLU A 171 -13.53 -8.89 14.58
CA GLU A 171 -13.04 -7.67 15.23
C GLU A 171 -11.60 -7.84 15.70
N VAL A 172 -10.91 -6.71 15.90
CA VAL A 172 -9.53 -6.65 16.34
C VAL A 172 -9.41 -5.92 17.68
N ALA A 173 -8.33 -6.21 18.41
CA ALA A 173 -8.11 -5.68 19.75
C ALA A 173 -7.22 -4.42 19.77
N GLY A 174 -6.40 -4.21 18.74
CA GLY A 174 -5.47 -3.07 18.67
C GLY A 174 -4.95 -2.81 17.27
N PHE A 175 -4.34 -1.65 17.06
CA PHE A 175 -3.83 -1.23 15.77
C PHE A 175 -2.46 -0.54 15.89
N MET A 176 -1.49 -0.98 15.11
CA MET A 176 -0.19 -0.32 14.95
C MET A 176 -0.01 0.15 13.51
N PHE A 177 0.41 1.40 13.36
CA PHE A 177 0.79 2.03 12.10
C PHE A 177 2.30 2.19 12.06
N VAL A 178 2.96 1.69 11.05
CA VAL A 178 4.41 1.85 10.86
C VAL A 178 4.66 2.47 9.50
N ALA A 179 5.24 3.66 9.47
CA ALA A 179 5.43 4.45 8.25
C ALA A 179 4.17 4.47 7.36
N PRO A 180 2.97 4.80 7.91
CA PRO A 180 1.72 4.66 7.17
C PRO A 180 1.58 5.76 6.13
N HIS A 181 1.39 5.41 4.87
CA HIS A 181 1.01 6.41 3.87
C HIS A 181 -0.52 6.56 3.78
N PRO A 182 -1.04 7.64 3.15
CA PRO A 182 -2.46 7.98 3.20
C PRO A 182 -3.40 7.02 2.45
N GLY A 183 -2.86 5.96 1.86
CA GLY A 183 -3.50 5.00 0.97
C GLY A 183 -2.92 5.11 -0.44
N GLN A 184 -2.87 3.99 -1.18
CA GLN A 184 -2.25 3.92 -2.50
C GLN A 184 -2.74 5.02 -3.45
N GLY A 185 -4.05 5.26 -3.48
CA GLY A 185 -4.64 6.25 -4.37
C GLY A 185 -4.22 7.68 -4.04
N LEU A 186 -4.24 8.06 -2.75
CA LEU A 186 -3.81 9.40 -2.32
C LEU A 186 -2.30 9.59 -2.48
N LEU A 187 -1.51 8.53 -2.20
CA LEU A 187 -0.08 8.56 -2.44
C LEU A 187 0.20 8.78 -3.93
N LEU A 188 -0.40 7.98 -4.81
CA LEU A 188 -0.23 8.12 -6.25
C LEU A 188 -0.68 9.50 -6.74
N MET A 189 -1.78 10.02 -6.25
CA MET A 189 -2.26 11.36 -6.62
C MET A 189 -1.25 12.44 -6.25
N GLY A 190 -0.46 12.25 -5.19
CA GLY A 190 0.65 13.13 -4.84
C GLY A 190 1.90 12.95 -5.70
N CYS A 191 2.08 11.75 -6.28
CA CYS A 191 3.27 11.36 -7.04
C CYS A 191 3.09 11.42 -8.56
N ILE A 192 1.85 11.47 -9.07
CA ILE A 192 1.59 11.46 -10.52
C ILE A 192 2.04 12.79 -11.15
N ASP A 193 2.77 12.72 -12.24
CA ASP A 193 3.26 13.89 -12.95
C ASP A 193 2.17 14.48 -13.86
N PRO A 194 1.69 15.68 -13.59
CA PRO A 194 0.60 16.28 -14.36
C PRO A 194 1.04 16.85 -15.72
N SER A 195 2.33 16.91 -16.02
CA SER A 195 2.83 17.44 -17.29
C SER A 195 2.62 16.49 -18.49
N VAL A 196 2.18 15.25 -18.25
CA VAL A 196 1.81 14.33 -19.34
C VAL A 196 0.61 14.87 -20.11
N VAL A 197 0.79 15.15 -21.40
CA VAL A 197 -0.25 15.71 -22.28
C VAL A 197 -1.09 14.61 -22.95
N ASP A 198 -0.45 13.52 -23.39
CA ASP A 198 -1.10 12.35 -24.01
C ASP A 198 -0.67 11.07 -23.27
N GLU A 199 -1.63 10.34 -22.70
CA GLU A 199 -1.35 9.10 -21.99
C GLU A 199 -0.80 7.97 -22.90
N ARG A 200 -0.94 8.11 -24.22
CA ARG A 200 -0.36 7.18 -25.22
C ARG A 200 1.07 7.51 -25.56
N ASP A 201 1.53 8.72 -25.25
CA ASP A 201 2.91 9.17 -25.42
C ASP A 201 3.51 9.58 -24.07
N PRO A 202 4.27 8.66 -23.40
CA PRO A 202 4.86 8.95 -22.11
C PRO A 202 5.96 10.05 -22.16
N LEU A 203 6.40 10.45 -23.36
CA LEU A 203 7.38 11.50 -23.55
C LEU A 203 6.75 12.87 -23.81
N SER A 204 5.41 12.91 -23.93
CA SER A 204 4.68 14.19 -24.08
C SER A 204 4.76 15.02 -22.80
N VAL A 205 5.11 16.29 -22.90
CA VAL A 205 5.32 17.18 -21.76
C VAL A 205 4.69 18.55 -22.00
N ASP A 206 3.91 19.00 -21.01
CA ASP A 206 3.58 20.42 -20.85
C ASP A 206 4.72 21.10 -20.04
N PRO A 207 5.56 21.94 -20.66
CA PRO A 207 6.68 22.55 -19.94
C PRO A 207 6.26 23.38 -18.72
N SER A 208 5.07 23.97 -18.73
CA SER A 208 4.57 24.81 -17.63
C SER A 208 4.25 24.00 -16.35
N LEU A 209 4.14 22.69 -16.47
CA LEU A 209 3.87 21.74 -15.40
C LEU A 209 4.97 20.71 -15.19
N ASP A 210 6.07 20.76 -15.95
CA ASP A 210 7.18 19.81 -15.80
C ASP A 210 7.92 20.05 -14.47
N PRO A 211 7.89 19.08 -13.54
CA PRO A 211 8.60 19.21 -12.27
C PRO A 211 10.12 19.07 -12.42
N LEU A 212 10.60 18.68 -13.58
CA LEU A 212 12.02 18.51 -13.89
C LEU A 212 12.58 19.65 -14.75
N ASP A 213 11.81 20.72 -14.97
CA ASP A 213 12.26 21.91 -15.67
C ASP A 213 12.86 22.93 -14.68
N ALA A 214 14.06 23.41 -14.99
CA ALA A 214 14.76 24.40 -14.19
C ALA A 214 13.98 25.74 -14.10
N GLU A 215 13.21 26.10 -15.13
CA GLU A 215 12.36 27.32 -15.11
C GLU A 215 11.21 27.19 -14.10
N ASN A 216 10.76 25.99 -13.78
CA ASN A 216 9.79 25.72 -12.74
C ASN A 216 10.41 25.61 -11.34
N GLY A 217 11.75 25.62 -11.21
CA GLY A 217 12.49 25.57 -9.97
C GLY A 217 13.18 24.24 -9.67
N PHE A 218 13.26 23.33 -10.66
CA PHE A 218 14.03 22.10 -10.52
C PHE A 218 15.53 22.36 -10.40
N ALA A 219 16.19 21.58 -9.56
CA ALA A 219 17.65 21.51 -9.49
C ALA A 219 18.11 20.05 -9.63
N GLU A 220 19.18 19.85 -10.39
CA GLU A 220 19.77 18.52 -10.56
C GLU A 220 20.30 17.96 -9.23
N PRO A 221 20.11 16.66 -8.96
CA PRO A 221 20.66 16.03 -7.77
C PRO A 221 22.18 16.23 -7.65
N PRO A 222 22.73 16.40 -6.45
CA PRO A 222 22.06 16.32 -5.13
C PRO A 222 21.47 17.64 -4.63
N ALA A 223 21.42 18.69 -5.45
CA ALA A 223 20.86 19.98 -5.03
C ALA A 223 19.35 19.89 -4.81
N SER A 224 18.86 20.58 -3.77
CA SER A 224 17.41 20.69 -3.54
C SER A 224 16.80 21.69 -4.51
N SER A 225 15.73 21.27 -5.19
CA SER A 225 14.88 22.14 -5.99
C SER A 225 14.21 23.22 -5.13
N LYS A 226 13.68 24.27 -5.77
CA LYS A 226 12.90 25.34 -5.12
C LYS A 226 11.72 25.73 -5.99
N TYR A 227 10.60 25.07 -5.76
CA TYR A 227 9.37 25.38 -6.48
C TYR A 227 8.66 26.57 -5.86
N SER A 228 8.14 27.47 -6.70
CA SER A 228 7.35 28.60 -6.21
C SER A 228 5.97 28.14 -5.69
N PRO A 229 5.36 28.85 -4.72
CA PRO A 229 4.01 28.53 -4.26
C PRO A 229 2.97 28.48 -5.39
N GLY A 230 3.06 29.41 -6.35
CA GLY A 230 2.17 29.42 -7.51
C GLY A 230 2.36 28.22 -8.47
N PHE A 231 3.59 27.74 -8.62
CA PHE A 231 3.83 26.49 -9.35
C PHE A 231 3.21 25.31 -8.60
N LEU A 232 3.46 25.18 -7.32
CA LEU A 232 2.94 24.06 -6.50
C LEU A 232 1.41 24.02 -6.50
N GLU A 233 0.73 25.15 -6.41
CA GLU A 233 -0.72 25.21 -6.49
C GLU A 233 -1.23 24.69 -7.84
N ARG A 234 -0.70 25.20 -8.97
CA ARG A 234 -1.06 24.73 -10.30
C ARG A 234 -0.74 23.24 -10.49
N TYR A 235 0.43 22.81 -10.02
CA TYR A 235 0.89 21.42 -10.11
C TYR A 235 -0.08 20.47 -9.39
N ARG A 236 -0.45 20.77 -8.13
CA ARG A 236 -1.39 19.95 -7.34
C ARG A 236 -2.80 19.93 -7.95
N ALA A 237 -3.27 21.05 -8.48
CA ALA A 237 -4.54 21.10 -9.19
C ALA A 237 -4.51 20.24 -10.47
N ALA A 238 -3.41 20.29 -11.23
CA ALA A 238 -3.22 19.51 -12.44
C ALA A 238 -3.07 18.01 -12.16
N GLN A 239 -2.39 17.60 -11.06
CA GLN A 239 -2.36 16.20 -10.60
C GLN A 239 -3.78 15.66 -10.38
N ARG A 240 -4.60 16.41 -9.64
CA ARG A 240 -6.01 16.04 -9.42
C ARG A 240 -6.79 15.93 -10.73
N SER A 241 -6.58 16.87 -11.67
CA SER A 241 -7.21 16.87 -12.98
C SER A 241 -6.80 15.64 -13.81
N ARG A 242 -5.51 15.27 -13.81
CA ARG A 242 -5.03 14.07 -14.50
C ARG A 242 -5.65 12.80 -13.93
N VAL A 243 -5.72 12.66 -12.61
CA VAL A 243 -6.39 11.52 -11.97
C VAL A 243 -7.87 11.46 -12.34
N ALA A 244 -8.57 12.59 -12.38
CA ALA A 244 -9.98 12.64 -12.78
C ALA A 244 -10.20 12.16 -14.23
N LYS A 245 -9.34 12.60 -15.17
CA LYS A 245 -9.37 12.12 -16.56
C LYS A 245 -9.14 10.62 -16.67
N LEU A 246 -8.17 10.08 -15.92
CA LEU A 246 -7.89 8.64 -15.87
C LEU A 246 -9.08 7.86 -15.27
N ASP A 247 -9.78 8.44 -14.30
CA ASP A 247 -11.01 7.86 -13.74
C ASP A 247 -12.12 7.76 -14.78
N GLU A 248 -12.30 8.80 -15.62
CA GLU A 248 -13.27 8.79 -16.74
C GLU A 248 -12.91 7.70 -17.75
N VAL A 249 -11.65 7.64 -18.19
CA VAL A 249 -11.16 6.59 -19.09
C VAL A 249 -11.43 5.19 -18.52
N ALA A 250 -11.15 4.98 -17.23
CA ALA A 250 -11.40 3.69 -16.59
C ALA A 250 -12.89 3.33 -16.58
N ARG A 251 -13.78 4.28 -16.26
CA ARG A 251 -15.23 4.06 -16.27
C ARG A 251 -15.76 3.76 -17.67
N ASP A 252 -15.26 4.46 -18.69
CA ASP A 252 -15.64 4.23 -20.08
C ASP A 252 -15.22 2.84 -20.57
N MET A 253 -14.02 2.39 -20.22
CA MET A 253 -13.53 1.04 -20.53
C MET A 253 -14.41 -0.05 -19.87
N ILE A 254 -14.79 0.15 -18.61
CA ILE A 254 -15.70 -0.76 -17.89
C ILE A 254 -17.08 -0.76 -18.55
N ALA A 255 -17.65 0.41 -18.85
CA ALA A 255 -18.95 0.55 -19.45
C ALA A 255 -19.01 -0.11 -20.85
N ALA A 256 -18.00 0.13 -21.69
CA ALA A 256 -17.89 -0.47 -23.01
C ALA A 256 -17.86 -2.01 -22.96
N ARG A 257 -17.10 -2.57 -22.01
CA ARG A 257 -17.04 -4.03 -21.80
C ARG A 257 -18.37 -4.59 -21.31
N MET A 258 -19.04 -3.90 -20.38
CA MET A 258 -20.34 -4.31 -19.87
C MET A 258 -21.44 -4.26 -20.96
N ASP A 259 -21.44 -3.22 -21.81
CA ASP A 259 -22.33 -3.12 -22.97
C ASP A 259 -22.11 -4.28 -23.96
N ALA A 260 -20.83 -4.57 -24.29
CA ALA A 260 -20.49 -5.70 -25.14
C ALA A 260 -20.99 -7.04 -24.58
N ARG A 261 -20.88 -7.25 -23.26
CA ARG A 261 -21.43 -8.45 -22.58
C ARG A 261 -22.96 -8.54 -22.67
N LYS A 262 -23.65 -7.42 -22.52
CA LYS A 262 -25.12 -7.37 -22.69
C LYS A 262 -25.51 -7.72 -24.12
N LYS A 263 -24.86 -7.11 -25.13
CA LYS A 263 -25.09 -7.42 -26.54
C LYS A 263 -24.82 -8.87 -26.88
N ALA A 264 -23.72 -9.44 -26.37
CA ALA A 264 -23.39 -10.85 -26.57
C ALA A 264 -24.44 -11.82 -25.95
N LYS A 265 -25.10 -11.43 -24.84
CA LYS A 265 -26.17 -12.21 -24.24
C LYS A 265 -27.50 -12.08 -24.98
N SER A 266 -27.83 -10.89 -25.53
CA SER A 266 -29.07 -10.65 -26.22
C SER A 266 -29.13 -11.25 -27.63
N SER A 267 -27.98 -11.47 -28.27
CA SER A 267 -27.87 -12.04 -29.62
C SER A 267 -28.17 -13.54 -29.74
N GLY A 268 -28.32 -14.24 -28.63
CA GLY A 268 -28.67 -15.69 -28.61
C GLY A 268 -27.60 -16.63 -29.18
N SER A 269 -27.90 -17.92 -29.28
CA SER A 269 -26.96 -18.97 -29.75
C SER A 269 -26.90 -19.13 -31.29
N GLY A 270 -27.46 -18.20 -32.04
CA GLY A 270 -27.52 -18.27 -33.50
C GLY A 270 -26.41 -17.49 -34.22
N GLY A 271 -25.21 -18.05 -34.19
CA GLY A 271 -23.93 -17.62 -34.71
C GLY A 271 -23.85 -16.75 -35.96
N SER A 272 -24.23 -15.49 -35.90
CA SER A 272 -23.82 -14.47 -36.88
C SER A 272 -22.46 -13.89 -36.52
N GLY A 273 -21.64 -13.48 -37.50
CA GLY A 273 -20.31 -12.89 -37.23
C GLY A 273 -20.33 -11.68 -36.30
N GLY A 274 -21.48 -10.99 -36.17
CA GLY A 274 -21.69 -9.88 -35.23
C GLY A 274 -21.70 -10.32 -33.77
N ASP A 275 -22.21 -11.51 -33.47
CA ASP A 275 -22.27 -12.07 -32.10
C ASP A 275 -20.89 -12.40 -31.55
N GLU A 276 -20.00 -12.95 -32.39
CA GLU A 276 -18.64 -13.26 -32.00
C GLU A 276 -17.82 -12.00 -31.70
N GLN A 277 -18.04 -10.91 -32.41
CA GLN A 277 -17.40 -9.64 -32.12
C GLN A 277 -17.77 -9.12 -30.72
N TRP A 278 -19.04 -9.22 -30.32
CA TRP A 278 -19.47 -8.80 -28.98
C TRP A 278 -18.95 -9.72 -27.88
N ARG A 279 -18.89 -11.03 -28.13
CA ARG A 279 -18.28 -12.00 -27.21
C ARG A 279 -16.81 -11.67 -26.96
N ARG A 280 -16.02 -11.40 -28.00
CA ARG A 280 -14.60 -11.01 -27.89
C ARG A 280 -14.45 -9.69 -27.13
N ARG A 281 -15.25 -8.66 -27.46
CA ARG A 281 -15.21 -7.37 -26.76
C ARG A 281 -15.62 -7.50 -25.29
N GLY A 282 -16.60 -8.33 -24.97
CA GLY A 282 -17.03 -8.58 -23.60
C GLY A 282 -16.05 -9.43 -22.77
N ALA A 283 -15.26 -10.28 -23.43
CA ALA A 283 -14.20 -11.08 -22.80
C ALA A 283 -12.91 -10.27 -22.60
N HIS A 284 -12.62 -9.32 -23.49
CA HIS A 284 -11.41 -8.50 -23.41
C HIS A 284 -11.36 -7.69 -22.11
N THR A 285 -10.28 -7.80 -21.35
CA THR A 285 -9.99 -6.94 -20.21
C THR A 285 -8.97 -5.90 -20.64
N PRO A 286 -9.35 -4.62 -20.77
CA PRO A 286 -8.40 -3.59 -21.13
C PRO A 286 -7.39 -3.37 -20.02
N ILE A 287 -6.19 -2.94 -20.38
CA ILE A 287 -5.12 -2.56 -19.48
C ILE A 287 -4.86 -1.06 -19.66
N MET A 288 -4.81 -0.36 -18.56
CA MET A 288 -4.33 1.01 -18.48
C MET A 288 -2.84 0.99 -18.19
N THR A 289 -2.07 1.77 -18.92
CA THR A 289 -0.66 2.04 -18.60
C THR A 289 -0.56 3.48 -18.14
N VAL A 290 -0.12 3.68 -16.90
CA VAL A 290 0.01 5.03 -16.31
C VAL A 290 1.49 5.32 -16.10
N TRP A 291 2.00 6.29 -16.82
CA TRP A 291 3.39 6.68 -16.78
C TRP A 291 3.65 7.82 -15.80
N ARG A 292 4.90 7.97 -15.38
CA ARG A 292 5.40 9.12 -14.62
C ARG A 292 4.62 9.31 -13.32
N THR A 293 4.74 8.31 -12.44
CA THR A 293 4.03 8.24 -11.15
C THR A 293 4.98 8.33 -9.95
N ASP A 294 6.12 9.02 -10.11
CA ASP A 294 7.14 9.21 -9.07
C ASP A 294 7.65 10.67 -9.06
N ALA A 295 6.73 11.63 -9.10
CA ALA A 295 7.02 13.04 -9.30
C ALA A 295 6.42 13.94 -8.19
N ASP A 296 6.52 13.51 -6.93
CA ASP A 296 6.11 14.37 -5.81
C ASP A 296 7.15 15.47 -5.59
N PRO A 297 6.79 16.76 -5.72
CA PRO A 297 7.71 17.87 -5.50
C PRO A 297 8.42 17.85 -4.14
N ARG A 298 7.82 17.26 -3.11
CA ARG A 298 8.43 17.13 -1.77
C ARG A 298 9.69 16.26 -1.78
N CYS A 299 9.81 15.34 -2.73
CA CYS A 299 10.98 14.49 -2.88
C CYS A 299 12.19 15.23 -3.47
N PHE A 300 11.95 16.35 -4.17
CA PHE A 300 12.95 17.13 -4.86
C PHE A 300 13.23 18.47 -4.18
N ASP A 301 12.21 19.11 -3.62
CA ASP A 301 12.33 20.32 -2.80
C ASP A 301 12.20 19.95 -1.30
N LEU A 302 13.34 19.91 -0.62
CA LEU A 302 13.43 19.51 0.77
C LEU A 302 12.86 20.54 1.75
N SER A 303 12.56 21.76 1.26
CA SER A 303 11.94 22.82 2.06
C SER A 303 10.41 22.65 2.21
N ILE A 304 9.78 21.80 1.36
CA ILE A 304 8.36 21.52 1.44
C ILE A 304 8.10 20.42 2.48
N ASP A 305 7.37 20.72 3.55
CA ASP A 305 7.12 19.81 4.67
C ASP A 305 8.43 19.17 5.18
N PRO A 306 9.36 19.99 5.74
CA PRO A 306 10.74 19.60 5.98
C PRO A 306 10.86 18.47 7.01
N SER A 307 11.82 17.57 6.76
CA SER A 307 12.14 16.43 7.60
C SER A 307 13.64 16.07 7.44
N GLU A 308 14.07 14.95 8.02
CA GLU A 308 15.43 14.44 7.89
C GLU A 308 15.65 13.63 6.60
N ARG A 309 14.66 13.60 5.68
CA ARG A 309 14.76 12.85 4.43
C ARG A 309 15.88 13.36 3.53
N ALA A 310 16.53 12.44 2.85
CA ALA A 310 17.44 12.77 1.76
C ALA A 310 16.63 13.14 0.50
N TYR A 311 17.31 13.79 -0.47
CA TYR A 311 16.79 13.99 -1.81
C TYR A 311 16.50 12.63 -2.49
N GLY A 312 15.37 12.56 -3.20
CA GLY A 312 14.93 11.40 -3.94
C GLY A 312 13.64 10.79 -3.43
N THR A 313 13.22 9.72 -4.07
CA THR A 313 11.97 9.00 -3.83
C THR A 313 12.25 7.60 -3.29
N LEU A 314 11.19 6.81 -3.05
CA LEU A 314 11.31 5.37 -2.76
C LEU A 314 12.00 4.59 -3.89
N TRP A 315 11.90 5.06 -5.13
CA TRP A 315 12.44 4.41 -6.33
C TRP A 315 13.87 4.82 -6.66
N GLY A 316 14.40 5.82 -5.98
CA GLY A 316 15.78 6.24 -6.15
C GLY A 316 15.99 7.76 -6.22
N LYS A 317 17.22 8.14 -6.55
CA LYS A 317 17.65 9.55 -6.58
C LYS A 317 17.54 10.17 -7.97
N ASP A 318 17.43 9.36 -9.02
CA ASP A 318 17.28 9.85 -10.40
C ASP A 318 15.78 9.88 -10.75
N PRO A 319 15.16 11.08 -10.79
CA PRO A 319 13.75 11.21 -11.06
C PRO A 319 13.37 10.82 -12.50
N ARG A 320 14.30 10.90 -13.46
CA ARG A 320 14.05 10.48 -14.83
C ARG A 320 13.98 8.96 -14.92
N ALA A 321 14.93 8.27 -14.29
CA ALA A 321 14.96 6.81 -14.24
C ALA A 321 13.70 6.23 -13.59
N SER A 322 13.19 6.82 -12.51
CA SER A 322 12.00 6.33 -11.83
C SER A 322 10.71 6.65 -12.59
N ASN A 323 10.61 7.80 -13.25
CA ASN A 323 9.40 8.20 -13.96
C ASN A 323 9.24 7.53 -15.34
N TYR A 324 10.35 7.37 -16.08
CA TYR A 324 10.35 6.79 -17.43
C TYR A 324 10.69 5.29 -17.44
N GLY A 325 11.06 4.72 -16.30
CA GLY A 325 11.34 3.28 -16.15
C GLY A 325 10.11 2.39 -16.25
N ALA A 326 10.34 1.10 -16.40
CA ALA A 326 9.28 0.10 -16.58
C ALA A 326 8.42 -0.11 -15.33
N VAL A 327 8.96 0.17 -14.14
CA VAL A 327 8.31 -0.07 -12.84
C VAL A 327 7.86 1.27 -12.24
N GLY A 328 6.68 1.29 -11.64
CA GLY A 328 6.09 2.47 -10.99
C GLY A 328 4.72 2.14 -10.41
N PHE A 329 4.19 3.03 -9.58
CA PHE A 329 2.83 2.88 -9.06
C PHE A 329 1.82 2.87 -10.22
N ALA A 330 0.89 1.90 -10.20
CA ALA A 330 -0.14 1.72 -11.23
C ALA A 330 0.38 1.61 -12.67
N ARG A 331 1.66 1.28 -12.87
CA ARG A 331 2.28 1.26 -14.21
C ARG A 331 1.44 0.49 -15.23
N ASN A 332 0.93 -0.67 -14.84
CA ASN A 332 -0.04 -1.43 -15.62
C ASN A 332 -1.13 -1.93 -14.67
N CYS A 333 -2.38 -1.54 -14.93
CA CYS A 333 -3.51 -1.97 -14.11
C CYS A 333 -4.79 -2.09 -14.95
N THR A 334 -5.74 -2.91 -14.46
CA THR A 334 -7.08 -2.93 -15.02
C THR A 334 -7.84 -1.65 -14.62
N PRO A 335 -8.87 -1.23 -15.37
CA PRO A 335 -9.71 -0.09 -14.98
C PRO A 335 -10.32 -0.24 -13.57
N GLU A 336 -10.70 -1.45 -13.19
CA GLU A 336 -11.22 -1.73 -11.85
C GLU A 336 -10.15 -1.54 -10.77
N ALA A 337 -8.93 -2.03 -11.01
CA ALA A 337 -7.81 -1.84 -10.09
C ALA A 337 -7.42 -0.35 -9.99
N TRP A 338 -7.45 0.38 -11.09
CA TRP A 338 -7.25 1.83 -11.07
C TRP A 338 -8.22 2.52 -10.12
N LEU A 339 -9.52 2.33 -10.31
CA LEU A 339 -10.56 3.00 -9.52
C LEU A 339 -10.55 2.57 -8.04
N SER A 340 -10.34 1.27 -7.76
CA SER A 340 -10.35 0.74 -6.41
C SER A 340 -9.11 1.11 -5.60
N THR A 341 -7.93 1.09 -6.24
CA THR A 341 -6.65 1.15 -5.54
C THR A 341 -5.88 2.42 -5.83
N TRP A 342 -5.76 2.81 -7.10
CA TRP A 342 -4.78 3.78 -7.53
C TRP A 342 -5.32 5.20 -7.70
N SER A 343 -6.63 5.37 -7.83
CA SER A 343 -7.23 6.70 -7.87
C SER A 343 -7.39 7.30 -6.47
N GLY A 344 -6.76 8.44 -6.22
CA GLY A 344 -6.97 9.21 -4.99
C GLY A 344 -8.37 9.85 -4.89
N LEU A 345 -9.16 9.81 -5.98
CA LEU A 345 -10.52 10.36 -6.01
C LEU A 345 -11.59 9.30 -5.75
N SER A 346 -11.37 8.07 -6.21
CA SER A 346 -12.40 7.00 -6.17
C SER A 346 -12.10 5.88 -5.18
N SER A 347 -10.84 5.67 -4.77
CA SER A 347 -10.49 4.60 -3.82
C SER A 347 -11.17 4.77 -2.45
N ASN A 348 -11.74 3.68 -1.95
CA ASN A 348 -12.36 3.61 -0.62
C ASN A 348 -11.34 3.48 0.50
N ALA A 349 -10.09 3.09 0.22
CA ALA A 349 -9.04 2.85 1.20
C ALA A 349 -8.22 4.11 1.52
N ALA A 350 -8.87 5.27 1.62
CA ALA A 350 -8.23 6.53 2.07
C ALA A 350 -8.06 6.51 3.59
N LEU A 351 -6.81 6.41 4.06
CA LEU A 351 -6.50 6.15 5.48
C LEU A 351 -7.09 7.19 6.43
N VAL A 352 -7.00 8.49 6.12
CA VAL A 352 -7.58 9.54 6.97
C VAL A 352 -9.10 9.43 7.15
N LYS A 353 -9.80 8.81 6.21
CA LYS A 353 -11.25 8.56 6.31
C LYS A 353 -11.55 7.27 7.09
N THR A 354 -10.78 6.22 6.84
CA THR A 354 -11.02 4.90 7.44
C THR A 354 -10.49 4.81 8.88
N ALA A 355 -9.43 5.57 9.22
CA ALA A 355 -8.84 5.61 10.56
C ALA A 355 -9.81 6.15 11.64
N LEU A 356 -10.82 6.94 11.26
CA LEU A 356 -11.88 7.39 12.17
C LEU A 356 -12.64 6.22 12.83
N SER A 357 -12.67 5.07 12.17
CA SER A 357 -13.36 3.86 12.68
C SER A 357 -12.52 3.05 13.66
N ILE A 358 -11.25 3.39 13.86
CA ILE A 358 -10.36 2.69 14.78
C ILE A 358 -10.60 3.24 16.19
N GLN A 359 -11.26 2.43 17.02
CA GLN A 359 -11.58 2.76 18.41
C GLN A 359 -10.72 1.98 19.43
N GLN A 360 -9.90 1.06 18.95
CA GLN A 360 -8.98 0.24 19.72
C GLN A 360 -7.73 1.04 20.07
N PRO A 361 -6.97 0.65 21.12
CA PRO A 361 -5.64 1.22 21.37
C PRO A 361 -4.78 1.24 20.12
N ALA A 362 -4.12 2.36 19.85
CA ALA A 362 -3.38 2.58 18.61
C ALA A 362 -1.98 3.17 18.86
N LEU A 363 -1.00 2.68 18.09
CA LEU A 363 0.37 3.20 18.06
C LEU A 363 0.72 3.63 16.64
N LEU A 364 1.23 4.84 16.45
CA LEU A 364 1.80 5.31 15.19
C LEU A 364 3.30 5.50 15.33
N ILE A 365 4.08 4.82 14.49
CA ILE A 365 5.53 5.01 14.32
C ILE A 365 5.75 5.80 13.03
N GLU A 366 6.32 7.00 13.16
CA GLU A 366 6.78 7.86 12.07
C GLU A 366 8.29 7.74 11.93
N TYR A 367 8.82 7.44 10.75
CA TYR A 367 10.25 7.56 10.47
C TYR A 367 10.57 8.97 9.98
N THR A 368 11.56 9.63 10.60
CA THR A 368 11.86 11.05 10.36
C THR A 368 12.50 11.34 9.01
N GLY A 369 13.07 10.33 8.36
CA GLY A 369 13.67 10.41 7.03
C GLY A 369 12.81 9.79 5.92
N ASP A 370 11.52 9.58 6.18
CA ASP A 370 10.59 8.97 5.23
C ASP A 370 10.35 9.88 4.01
N VAL A 371 10.43 9.30 2.81
CA VAL A 371 10.18 9.96 1.50
C VAL A 371 8.81 9.59 0.92
N SER A 372 7.99 8.84 1.64
CA SER A 372 6.64 8.41 1.26
C SER A 372 5.58 8.96 2.22
N THR A 373 5.90 9.00 3.51
CA THR A 373 5.04 9.58 4.54
C THR A 373 5.71 10.81 5.13
N PHE A 374 5.29 11.98 4.68
CA PHE A 374 5.84 13.24 5.15
C PHE A 374 5.23 13.64 6.51
N PRO A 375 5.91 14.48 7.31
CA PRO A 375 5.44 14.84 8.66
C PRO A 375 4.02 15.39 8.71
N GLY A 376 3.61 16.18 7.71
CA GLY A 376 2.24 16.70 7.61
C GLY A 376 1.23 15.55 7.47
N VAL A 377 1.53 14.58 6.62
CA VAL A 377 0.68 13.39 6.39
C VAL A 377 0.60 12.52 7.65
N ALA A 378 1.72 12.29 8.35
CA ALA A 378 1.74 11.53 9.59
C ALA A 378 0.86 12.19 10.68
N ARG A 379 0.93 13.53 10.81
CA ARG A 379 0.06 14.29 11.72
C ARG A 379 -1.42 14.18 11.36
N GLU A 380 -1.76 14.28 10.07
CA GLU A 380 -3.16 14.14 9.60
C GLU A 380 -3.70 12.74 9.90
N ILE A 381 -2.91 11.70 9.63
CA ILE A 381 -3.30 10.31 9.95
C ILE A 381 -3.49 10.15 11.45
N PHE A 382 -2.55 10.61 12.27
CA PHE A 382 -2.65 10.51 13.73
C PHE A 382 -3.88 11.25 14.28
N ALA A 383 -4.15 12.45 13.78
CA ALA A 383 -5.34 13.19 14.15
C ALA A 383 -6.64 12.46 13.80
N ALA A 384 -6.66 11.76 12.66
CA ALA A 384 -7.83 11.04 12.17
C ALA A 384 -8.12 9.71 12.90
N ILE A 385 -7.19 9.15 13.68
CA ILE A 385 -7.44 7.92 14.46
C ILE A 385 -8.53 8.21 15.50
N GLY A 386 -9.62 7.42 15.47
CA GLY A 386 -10.85 7.68 16.22
C GLY A 386 -10.75 7.48 17.73
N THR A 387 -9.80 6.68 18.21
CA THR A 387 -9.61 6.48 19.66
C THR A 387 -8.84 7.61 20.32
N SER A 388 -9.08 7.84 21.60
CA SER A 388 -8.22 8.68 22.45
C SER A 388 -7.01 7.91 23.02
N GLN A 389 -7.06 6.59 23.06
CA GLN A 389 -5.95 5.72 23.47
C GLN A 389 -4.97 5.54 22.33
N LYS A 390 -4.25 6.59 21.98
CA LYS A 390 -3.31 6.59 20.85
C LYS A 390 -2.00 7.26 21.19
N SER A 391 -0.90 6.71 20.69
CA SER A 391 0.45 7.24 20.85
C SER A 391 1.11 7.46 19.49
N HIS A 392 1.92 8.52 19.36
CA HIS A 392 2.70 8.85 18.18
C HIS A 392 4.17 8.92 18.58
N ILE A 393 4.98 8.06 17.99
CA ILE A 393 6.41 7.97 18.26
C ILE A 393 7.16 8.26 16.96
N ARG A 394 8.12 9.17 17.05
CA ARG A 394 9.00 9.53 15.93
C ARG A 394 10.33 8.83 16.10
N VAL A 395 10.75 8.09 15.10
CA VAL A 395 11.99 7.30 15.10
C VAL A 395 12.87 7.74 13.94
N ARG A 396 14.13 7.96 14.19
CA ARG A 396 15.10 8.30 13.15
C ARG A 396 15.33 7.09 12.23
N GLY A 397 15.06 7.27 10.93
CA GLY A 397 15.17 6.23 9.92
C GLY A 397 14.48 6.63 8.61
N ASP A 398 14.78 5.92 7.53
CA ASP A 398 14.06 6.06 6.26
C ASP A 398 12.73 5.27 6.28
N HIS A 399 11.99 5.26 5.16
CA HIS A 399 10.68 4.56 5.04
C HIS A 399 10.70 3.09 5.52
N HIS A 400 11.83 2.41 5.46
CA HIS A 400 12.01 1.02 5.88
C HIS A 400 12.78 0.90 7.23
N GLY A 401 12.94 2.01 7.95
CA GLY A 401 13.66 2.07 9.22
C GLY A 401 15.16 1.80 9.07
N ARG A 402 15.76 2.07 7.91
CA ARG A 402 17.23 2.04 7.75
C ARG A 402 17.84 3.29 8.37
N ALA A 403 19.10 3.21 8.76
CA ALA A 403 19.86 4.34 9.29
C ALA A 403 19.99 5.45 8.23
N LEU A 404 19.88 6.71 8.64
CA LEU A 404 20.05 7.87 7.75
C LEU A 404 21.52 8.22 7.52
N ALA A 405 22.41 7.84 8.47
CA ALA A 405 23.83 8.01 8.33
C ALA A 405 24.59 6.72 8.70
N LYS A 406 25.83 6.61 8.19
CA LYS A 406 26.70 5.46 8.48
C LYS A 406 27.04 5.38 9.97
N GLY A 407 26.83 4.21 10.56
CA GLY A 407 27.14 3.92 11.96
C GLY A 407 26.03 4.26 12.96
N GLU A 408 24.90 4.79 12.50
CA GLU A 408 23.71 4.94 13.33
C GLU A 408 23.00 3.60 13.56
N GLU A 409 22.27 3.50 14.66
CA GLU A 409 21.36 2.39 14.89
C GLU A 409 20.25 2.39 13.86
N LEU A 410 19.80 1.19 13.44
CA LEU A 410 18.69 1.08 12.50
C LEU A 410 17.38 1.53 13.17
N GLY A 411 16.69 2.48 12.58
CA GLY A 411 15.41 2.96 13.08
C GLY A 411 14.39 1.83 13.28
N ARG A 412 14.43 0.77 12.45
CA ARG A 412 13.57 -0.40 12.62
C ARG A 412 13.83 -1.18 13.93
N ASN A 413 15.06 -1.17 14.48
CA ASN A 413 15.34 -1.78 15.77
C ASN A 413 14.77 -0.93 16.91
N ILE A 414 14.92 0.39 16.82
CA ILE A 414 14.35 1.33 17.79
C ILE A 414 12.81 1.22 17.76
N ALA A 415 12.21 1.21 16.58
CA ALA A 415 10.77 1.01 16.41
C ALA A 415 10.30 -0.33 17.00
N GLY A 416 11.07 -1.41 16.78
CA GLY A 416 10.82 -2.73 17.37
C GLY A 416 10.78 -2.69 18.90
N GLY A 417 11.70 -1.93 19.54
CA GLY A 417 11.68 -1.69 20.98
C GLY A 417 10.35 -1.07 21.46
N HIS A 418 9.95 0.03 20.85
CA HIS A 418 8.68 0.70 21.17
C HIS A 418 7.46 -0.20 20.94
N ILE A 419 7.47 -1.01 19.90
CA ILE A 419 6.39 -1.97 19.62
C ILE A 419 6.33 -3.06 20.68
N ARG A 420 7.49 -3.61 21.11
CA ARG A 420 7.51 -4.59 22.19
C ARG A 420 6.92 -4.04 23.49
N ASP A 421 7.31 -2.83 23.87
CA ASP A 421 6.85 -2.19 25.10
C ASP A 421 5.35 -1.91 25.03
N TRP A 422 4.87 -1.36 23.92
CA TRP A 422 3.44 -1.09 23.72
C TRP A 422 2.60 -2.38 23.73
N LEU A 423 3.09 -3.47 23.12
CA LEU A 423 2.38 -4.76 23.12
C LEU A 423 2.33 -5.35 24.53
N ARG A 424 3.40 -5.24 25.32
CA ARG A 424 3.42 -5.70 26.72
C ARG A 424 2.46 -4.92 27.60
N GLU A 425 2.42 -3.61 27.43
CA GLU A 425 1.54 -2.73 28.21
C GLU A 425 0.06 -3.02 27.95
N HIS A 426 -0.34 -3.29 26.71
CA HIS A 426 -1.75 -3.33 26.32
C HIS A 426 -2.31 -4.74 26.14
N PHE A 427 -1.48 -5.77 25.89
CA PHE A 427 -1.94 -7.07 25.41
C PHE A 427 -1.26 -8.28 26.07
N ILE A 428 -0.39 -8.11 27.03
CA ILE A 428 0.24 -9.17 27.82
C ILE A 428 0.03 -8.95 29.28
#